data_c37435d7f1e1b3937645cac258c45ceb
#
_entry.id   c37435d7f1e1b3937645cac258c45ceb
#
_cell.length_a   1.000
_cell.length_b   1.000
_cell.length_c   1.000
_cell.angle_alpha   90.00
_cell.angle_beta   90.00
_cell.angle_gamma   90.00
#
_symmetry.space_group_name_H-M   'P 1'
#
loop_
_entity.id
_entity.type
_entity.pdbx_description
1 polymer ?
#
loop_
_entity_poly.entity_id
_entity_poly.type
_entity_poly.pdbx_seq_one_letter_code
_entity_poly.pdbx_strand_id
1 'polypeptide(L)' 'MKIIILGGGSIGGSVAKELSSEENDVIVIDNNEAHLDEIKNKEGIATILGNASSPITLSKAGLSSECLLLCLTDSE' A
#
# COMPACT_ATOMS: atom_id res chain seq x y z
N MET A 1 -7.05 5.60 -10.85
CA MET A 1 -6.13 6.39 -9.98
C MET A 1 -5.19 5.45 -9.25
N LYS A 2 -3.94 5.84 -9.14
CA LYS A 2 -2.98 5.08 -8.36
C LYS A 2 -3.04 5.49 -6.89
N ILE A 3 -3.18 4.52 -6.00
CA ILE A 3 -3.26 4.78 -4.56
C ILE A 3 -2.16 4.00 -3.87
N ILE A 4 -1.34 4.69 -3.11
CA ILE A 4 -0.24 4.06 -2.37
C ILE A 4 -0.55 4.14 -0.88
N ILE A 5 -0.58 3.00 -0.21
CA ILE A 5 -0.87 2.92 1.21
C ILE A 5 0.41 2.52 1.94
N LEU A 6 0.81 3.33 2.90
CA LEU A 6 2.02 3.11 3.67
C LEU A 6 1.67 2.53 5.04
N GLY A 7 1.99 1.28 5.25
CA GLY A 7 1.80 0.62 6.53
C GLY A 7 0.35 0.37 6.88
N GLY A 8 0.05 0.40 8.16
CA GLY A 8 -1.30 0.29 8.66
C GLY A 8 -1.74 -1.10 9.09
N GLY A 9 -0.92 -2.10 8.91
CA GLY A 9 -1.27 -3.45 9.33
C GLY A 9 -2.61 -3.89 8.78
N SER A 10 -3.48 -4.40 9.66
CA SER A 10 -4.80 -4.85 9.24
C SER A 10 -5.69 -3.71 8.79
N ILE A 11 -5.46 -2.50 9.31
CA ILE A 11 -6.22 -1.33 8.88
C ILE A 11 -5.86 -1.00 7.43
N GLY A 12 -4.56 -1.05 7.11
CA GLY A 12 -4.10 -0.80 5.75
C GLY A 12 -4.71 -1.80 4.77
N GLY A 13 -4.78 -3.06 5.16
CA GLY A 13 -5.40 -4.09 4.34
C GLY A 13 -6.87 -3.83 4.10
N SER A 14 -7.59 -3.42 5.16
CA SER A 14 -9.02 -3.12 5.02
C SER A 14 -9.25 -1.93 4.10
N VAL A 15 -8.45 -0.88 4.25
CA VAL A 15 -8.57 0.30 3.40
C VAL A 15 -8.24 -0.07 1.96
N ALA A 16 -7.23 -0.90 1.75
CA ALA A 16 -6.86 -1.33 0.40
C ALA A 16 -8.00 -2.06 -0.27
N LYS A 17 -8.69 -2.95 0.45
CA LYS A 17 -9.83 -3.68 -0.10
C LYS A 17 -10.97 -2.75 -0.47
N GLU A 18 -11.22 -1.74 0.38
CA GLU A 18 -12.28 -0.78 0.11
C GLU A 18 -11.98 0.07 -1.12
N LEU A 19 -10.72 0.41 -1.34
CA LEU A 19 -10.34 1.30 -2.42
C LEU A 19 -10.02 0.56 -3.72
N SER A 20 -9.82 -0.75 -3.68
CA SER A 20 -9.51 -1.50 -4.87
C SER A 20 -10.74 -1.56 -5.78
N SER A 21 -10.53 -1.27 -7.06
CA SER A 21 -11.59 -1.30 -8.05
C SER A 21 -10.94 -1.28 -9.43
N GLU A 22 -11.76 -1.39 -10.46
CA GLU A 22 -11.25 -1.34 -11.83
C GLU A 22 -10.62 0.01 -12.16
N GLU A 23 -11.02 1.06 -11.45
CA GLU A 23 -10.52 2.40 -11.71
C GLU A 23 -9.30 2.75 -10.87
N ASN A 24 -9.00 1.96 -9.86
CA ASN A 24 -7.91 2.26 -8.94
C ASN A 24 -6.88 1.14 -8.93
N ASP A 25 -5.61 1.55 -8.95
CA ASP A 25 -4.49 0.64 -8.75
C ASP A 25 -3.97 0.88 -7.34
N VAL A 26 -4.17 -0.08 -6.45
CA VAL A 26 -3.78 0.06 -5.05
C VAL A 26 -2.48 -0.68 -4.80
N ILE A 27 -1.53 0.00 -4.17
CA ILE A 27 -0.25 -0.58 -3.80
C ILE A 27 -0.06 -0.39 -2.30
N VAL A 28 0.17 -1.48 -1.58
CA VAL A 28 0.40 -1.43 -0.14
C VAL A 28 1.87 -1.70 0.15
N ILE A 29 2.49 -0.80 0.89
CA ILE A 29 3.88 -0.92 1.30
C ILE A 29 3.92 -1.14 2.80
N ASP A 30 4.53 -2.22 3.25
CA ASP A 30 4.65 -2.54 4.66
C ASP A 30 5.97 -3.24 4.88
N ASN A 31 6.55 -3.08 6.06
CA ASN A 31 7.78 -3.77 6.42
C ASN A 31 7.51 -5.12 7.10
N ASN A 32 6.25 -5.47 7.27
CA ASN A 32 5.86 -6.74 7.87
C ASN A 32 5.24 -7.63 6.81
N GLU A 33 5.96 -8.68 6.44
CA GLU A 33 5.51 -9.59 5.40
C GLU A 33 4.17 -10.25 5.73
N ALA A 34 3.90 -10.51 7.01
CA ALA A 34 2.65 -11.14 7.40
C ALA A 34 1.44 -10.26 7.05
N HIS A 35 1.57 -8.94 7.18
CA HIS A 35 0.50 -8.04 6.79
C HIS A 35 0.23 -8.11 5.29
N LEU A 36 1.28 -8.19 4.50
CA LEU A 36 1.16 -8.25 3.06
C LEU A 36 0.60 -9.58 2.58
N ASP A 37 0.96 -10.67 3.28
CA ASP A 37 0.47 -11.99 2.91
C ASP A 37 -1.04 -12.11 3.01
N GLU A 38 -1.66 -11.33 3.88
CA GLU A 38 -3.11 -11.36 4.04
C GLU A 38 -3.84 -10.75 2.86
N ILE A 39 -3.18 -9.89 2.10
CA ILE A 39 -3.83 -9.14 1.03
C ILE A 39 -3.23 -9.36 -0.36
N LYS A 40 -2.08 -10.02 -0.44
CA LYS A 40 -1.37 -10.13 -1.73
C LYS A 40 -2.13 -10.92 -2.79
N ASN A 41 -3.10 -11.73 -2.38
CA ASN A 41 -3.90 -12.51 -3.32
C ASN A 41 -5.17 -11.81 -3.77
N LYS A 42 -5.39 -10.58 -3.34
CA LYS A 42 -6.57 -9.83 -3.74
C LYS A 42 -6.33 -9.17 -5.08
N GLU A 43 -7.31 -9.26 -5.97
CA GLU A 43 -7.21 -8.59 -7.25
C GLU A 43 -7.22 -7.07 -7.07
N GLY A 44 -6.43 -6.40 -7.88
CA GLY A 44 -6.35 -4.95 -7.84
C GLY A 44 -5.45 -4.38 -6.75
N ILE A 45 -4.80 -5.25 -5.98
CA ILE A 45 -3.88 -4.80 -4.92
C ILE A 45 -2.50 -5.40 -5.16
N ALA A 46 -1.50 -4.53 -5.24
CA ALA A 46 -0.11 -4.95 -5.30
C ALA A 46 0.52 -4.71 -3.93
N THR A 47 1.54 -5.49 -3.61
CA THR A 47 2.21 -5.35 -2.32
C THR A 47 3.71 -5.18 -2.52
N ILE A 48 4.32 -4.36 -1.67
CA ILE A 48 5.77 -4.16 -1.66
C ILE A 48 6.26 -4.29 -0.23
N LEU A 49 7.18 -5.22 0.00
CA LEU A 49 7.81 -5.38 1.31
C LEU A 49 8.97 -4.39 1.38
N GLY A 50 8.92 -3.50 2.34
CA GLY A 50 9.97 -2.52 2.49
C GLY A 50 9.62 -1.43 3.49
N ASN A 51 10.57 -0.53 3.67
CA ASN A 51 10.40 0.61 4.57
C ASN A 51 9.61 1.71 3.85
N ALA A 52 8.45 2.04 4.39
CA ALA A 52 7.57 3.04 3.78
C ALA A 52 8.20 4.43 3.71
N SER A 53 9.17 4.72 4.55
CA SER A 53 9.84 6.01 4.53
C SER A 53 11.05 6.05 3.58
N SER A 54 11.39 4.93 2.96
CA SER A 54 12.54 4.85 2.06
C SER A 54 12.20 5.44 0.69
N PRO A 55 12.99 6.41 0.18
CA PRO A 55 12.76 6.93 -1.16
C PRO A 55 12.85 5.85 -2.24
N ILE A 56 13.71 4.84 -2.04
CA ILE A 56 13.84 3.76 -3.00
C ILE A 56 12.54 2.93 -3.05
N THR A 57 11.97 2.64 -1.90
CA THR A 57 10.72 1.89 -1.83
C THR A 57 9.59 2.66 -2.49
N LEU A 58 9.49 3.95 -2.22
CA LEU A 58 8.46 4.79 -2.81
C LEU A 58 8.62 4.89 -4.32
N SER A 59 9.86 4.95 -4.78
CA SER A 59 10.15 4.98 -6.21
C SER A 59 9.71 3.69 -6.89
N LYS A 60 9.91 2.55 -6.24
CA LYS A 60 9.47 1.26 -6.78
C LYS A 60 7.96 1.19 -6.89
N ALA A 61 7.26 1.86 -5.99
CA ALA A 61 5.79 1.90 -6.03
C ALA A 61 5.28 2.81 -7.14
N GLY A 62 6.13 3.60 -7.75
CA GLY A 62 5.72 4.50 -8.81
C GLY A 62 5.11 5.79 -8.29
N LEU A 63 5.66 6.30 -7.19
CA LEU A 63 5.17 7.55 -6.60
C LEU A 63 5.26 8.68 -7.62
N SER A 64 4.17 9.39 -7.80
CA SER A 64 4.12 10.52 -8.72
C SER A 64 3.15 11.56 -8.17
N SER A 65 3.11 12.72 -8.83
CA SER A 65 2.20 13.77 -8.41
C SER A 65 0.73 13.43 -8.65
N GLU A 66 0.47 12.38 -9.42
CA GLU A 66 -0.88 11.99 -9.75
C GLU A 66 -1.40 10.83 -8.91
N CYS A 67 -0.69 10.44 -7.87
CA CYS A 67 -1.14 9.35 -7.01
C CYS A 67 -1.60 9.88 -5.66
N LEU A 68 -2.52 9.14 -5.05
CA LEU A 68 -2.97 9.42 -3.69
C LEU A 68 -2.10 8.63 -2.73
N LEU A 69 -1.56 9.32 -1.74
CA LEU A 69 -0.69 8.68 -0.75
C LEU A 69 -1.38 8.68 0.61
N LEU A 70 -1.58 7.50 1.16
CA LEU A 70 -2.20 7.34 2.47
C LEU A 70 -1.18 6.76 3.45
N CYS A 71 -0.91 7.50 4.51
CA CYS A 71 0.00 7.04 5.55
C CYS A 71 -0.81 6.53 6.74
N LEU A 72 -0.84 5.22 6.90
CA LEU A 72 -1.62 4.58 7.96
C LEU A 72 -0.73 3.88 8.98
N THR A 73 0.49 4.36 9.12
CA THR A 73 1.42 3.76 10.06
C THR A 73 0.93 3.94 11.49
N ASP A 74 1.06 2.87 12.28
CA ASP A 74 0.79 2.97 13.70
C ASP A 74 1.85 3.84 14.33
N SER A 75 1.46 4.99 14.83
CA SER A 75 2.37 5.83 15.58
C SER A 75 2.05 5.62 17.04
N GLU A 76 2.94 4.96 17.68
CA GLU A 76 2.78 4.68 19.09
C GLU A 76 3.43 5.78 19.90
#